data_4278fdedd961e83e755329681e10f1e0
#
_entry.id   4278fdedd961e83e755329681e10f1e0
#
_cell.length_a   1.000
_cell.length_b   1.000
_cell.length_c   1.000
_cell.angle_alpha   90.00
_cell.angle_beta   90.00
_cell.angle_gamma   90.00
#
_symmetry.space_group_name_H-M   'P 1'
#
loop_
_entity.id
_entity.type
_entity.pdbx_description
1 polymer ?
#
loop_
_entity_poly.entity_id
_entity_poly.type
_entity_poly.pdbx_seq_one_letter_code
_entity_poly.pdbx_strand_id
1 'polypeptide(L)'
;MARIAGVDIPNQKRVEIALTYIYGIGRKSANDILAKTGINPDTRAKDLTEDEVAKLRDEIETNYSVEGDLRRDVALNIKRLVEINCYRGIRHRKGLPVRSQRTKTNARTRKGPAKTIANKKK
;
A
#
# COMPACT_ATOMS: atom_id res chain seq x y z
N MET A 1 -2.93 -20.90 7.37
CA MET A 1 -2.25 -19.61 7.14
C MET A 1 -2.71 -18.59 8.17
N ALA A 2 -1.79 -17.81 8.69
CA ALA A 2 -2.17 -16.71 9.56
C ALA A 2 -2.84 -15.61 8.75
N ARG A 3 -3.87 -15.01 9.31
CA ARG A 3 -4.63 -13.94 8.65
C ARG A 3 -4.61 -12.71 9.53
N ILE A 4 -4.07 -11.60 8.99
CA ILE A 4 -3.91 -10.36 9.71
C ILE A 4 -4.47 -9.23 8.86
N ALA A 5 -5.29 -8.38 9.45
CA ALA A 5 -5.94 -7.25 8.75
C ALA A 5 -6.70 -7.71 7.50
N GLY A 6 -7.25 -8.91 7.52
CA GLY A 6 -7.97 -9.48 6.38
C GLY A 6 -7.09 -10.05 5.29
N VAL A 7 -5.78 -10.11 5.49
CA VAL A 7 -4.82 -10.60 4.50
C VAL A 7 -4.20 -11.92 4.97
N ASP A 8 -4.17 -12.90 4.09
CA ASP A 8 -3.48 -14.16 4.34
C ASP A 8 -1.98 -13.94 4.10
N ILE A 9 -1.19 -14.03 5.15
CA ILE A 9 0.26 -13.83 5.02
C ILE A 9 0.95 -15.13 4.63
N PRO A 10 2.04 -15.08 3.83
CA PRO A 10 2.73 -16.29 3.39
C PRO A 10 3.34 -17.05 4.55
N ASN A 11 3.08 -18.35 4.63
CA ASN A 11 3.60 -19.19 5.72
C ASN A 11 5.11 -19.40 5.66
N GLN A 12 5.66 -19.44 4.46
CA GLN A 12 7.07 -19.78 4.26
C GLN A 12 8.02 -18.61 4.43
N LYS A 13 7.51 -17.40 4.50
CA LYS A 13 8.33 -16.19 4.65
C LYS A 13 8.58 -15.89 6.11
N ARG A 14 9.72 -15.24 6.40
CA ARG A 14 9.95 -14.70 7.74
C ARG A 14 8.86 -13.69 8.06
N VAL A 15 8.50 -13.58 9.33
CA VAL A 15 7.42 -12.67 9.73
C VAL A 15 7.69 -11.22 9.31
N GLU A 16 8.96 -10.79 9.34
CA GLU A 16 9.37 -9.47 8.88
C GLU A 16 8.94 -9.22 7.44
N ILE A 17 9.13 -10.19 6.58
CA ILE A 17 8.78 -10.08 5.16
C ILE A 17 7.29 -10.34 4.95
N ALA A 18 6.72 -11.30 5.67
CA ALA A 18 5.31 -11.64 5.55
C ALA A 18 4.39 -10.46 5.86
N LEU A 19 4.72 -9.66 6.86
CA LEU A 19 3.93 -8.48 7.22
C LEU A 19 3.90 -7.43 6.10
N THR A 20 4.92 -7.38 5.26
CA THR A 20 4.95 -6.40 4.15
C THR A 20 3.91 -6.71 3.07
N TYR A 21 3.29 -7.87 3.09
CA TYR A 21 2.20 -8.21 2.18
C TYR A 21 0.90 -7.47 2.52
N ILE A 22 0.84 -6.87 3.69
CA ILE A 22 -0.31 -6.05 4.09
C ILE A 22 -0.14 -4.65 3.50
N TYR A 23 -1.15 -4.17 2.80
CA TYR A 23 -1.10 -2.83 2.21
C TYR A 23 -0.97 -1.77 3.30
N GLY A 24 0.05 -0.96 3.24
CA GLY A 24 0.35 0.06 4.24
C GLY A 24 1.47 -0.30 5.20
N ILE A 25 1.97 -1.54 5.16
CA ILE A 25 3.09 -1.97 5.99
C ILE A 25 4.28 -2.26 5.08
N GLY A 26 5.33 -1.47 5.24
CA GLY A 26 6.61 -1.72 4.60
C GLY A 26 7.57 -2.42 5.55
N ARG A 27 8.80 -2.60 5.11
CA ARG A 27 9.80 -3.31 5.90
C ARG A 27 10.11 -2.63 7.23
N LYS A 28 10.21 -1.31 7.23
CA LYS A 28 10.47 -0.55 8.45
C LYS A 28 9.31 -0.67 9.44
N SER A 29 8.08 -0.51 8.96
CA SER A 29 6.90 -0.65 9.81
C SER A 29 6.80 -2.06 10.37
N ALA A 30 7.12 -3.07 9.58
CA ALA A 30 7.15 -4.45 10.04
C ALA A 30 8.16 -4.63 11.17
N ASN A 31 9.36 -4.09 11.03
CA ASN A 31 10.39 -4.17 12.07
C ASN A 31 9.96 -3.45 13.35
N ASP A 32 9.33 -2.28 13.24
CA ASP A 32 8.84 -1.52 14.39
C ASP A 32 7.74 -2.31 15.13
N ILE A 33 6.84 -2.93 14.39
CA ILE A 33 5.77 -3.77 14.97
C ILE A 33 6.38 -4.95 15.74
N LEU A 34 7.35 -5.62 15.14
CA LEU A 34 7.99 -6.78 15.78
C LEU A 34 8.77 -6.37 17.01
N ALA A 35 9.43 -5.22 17.00
CA ALA A 35 10.14 -4.71 18.16
C ALA A 35 9.19 -4.42 19.31
N LYS A 36 8.03 -3.82 19.04
CA LYS A 36 7.03 -3.51 20.07
C LYS A 36 6.37 -4.75 20.65
N THR A 37 6.12 -5.75 19.82
CA THR A 37 5.46 -6.99 20.25
C THR A 37 6.45 -8.00 20.84
N GLY A 38 7.75 -7.77 20.68
CA GLY A 38 8.77 -8.67 21.20
C GLY A 38 8.93 -9.97 20.41
N ILE A 39 8.46 -10.00 19.18
CA ILE A 39 8.51 -11.20 18.34
C ILE A 39 9.82 -11.18 17.53
N ASN A 40 10.47 -12.36 17.45
CA ASN A 40 11.69 -12.50 16.65
C ASN A 40 11.39 -12.32 15.16
N PRO A 41 12.02 -11.35 14.49
CA PRO A 41 11.76 -11.11 13.07
C PRO A 41 12.16 -12.26 12.14
N ASP A 42 13.02 -13.15 12.60
CA ASP A 42 13.46 -14.31 11.81
C ASP A 42 12.50 -15.50 11.90
N THR A 43 11.48 -15.45 12.74
CA THR A 43 10.49 -16.51 12.85
C THR A 43 9.68 -16.60 11.56
N ARG A 44 9.50 -17.81 11.05
CA ARG A 44 8.62 -18.02 9.88
C ARG A 44 7.17 -17.78 10.28
N ALA A 45 6.37 -17.27 9.35
CA ALA A 45 4.97 -16.97 9.64
C ALA A 45 4.20 -18.23 10.09
N LYS A 46 4.54 -19.40 9.54
CA LYS A 46 3.92 -20.67 9.92
C LYS A 46 4.22 -21.08 11.36
N ASP A 47 5.32 -20.59 11.94
CA ASP A 47 5.76 -20.95 13.29
C ASP A 47 5.25 -20.00 14.36
N LEU A 48 4.47 -19.00 13.97
CA LEU A 48 3.88 -18.05 14.91
C LEU A 48 2.81 -18.74 15.77
N THR A 49 2.83 -18.47 17.08
CA THR A 49 1.77 -18.93 17.98
C THR A 49 0.54 -18.04 17.85
N GLU A 50 -0.60 -18.53 18.31
CA GLU A 50 -1.84 -17.75 18.30
C GLU A 50 -1.70 -16.47 19.12
N ASP A 51 -0.99 -16.52 20.24
CA ASP A 51 -0.74 -15.35 21.07
C ASP A 51 0.07 -14.30 20.33
N GLU A 52 1.10 -14.74 19.60
CA GLU A 52 1.92 -13.83 18.80
C GLU A 52 1.11 -13.20 17.67
N VAL A 53 0.27 -13.97 17.00
CA VAL A 53 -0.62 -13.46 15.95
C VAL A 53 -1.59 -12.43 16.53
N ALA A 54 -2.16 -12.70 17.71
CA ALA A 54 -3.05 -11.77 18.39
C ALA A 54 -2.35 -10.45 18.73
N LYS A 55 -1.12 -10.51 19.21
CA LYS A 55 -0.32 -9.30 19.49
C LYS A 55 -0.08 -8.48 18.23
N LEU A 56 0.24 -9.14 17.12
CA LEU A 56 0.46 -8.48 15.85
C LEU A 56 -0.82 -7.78 15.37
N ARG A 57 -1.96 -8.46 15.47
CA ARG A 57 -3.25 -7.87 15.09
C ARG A 57 -3.56 -6.63 15.90
N ASP A 58 -3.41 -6.71 17.21
CA ASP A 58 -3.69 -5.59 18.10
C ASP A 58 -2.82 -4.39 17.81
N GLU A 59 -1.53 -4.61 17.60
CA GLU A 59 -0.60 -3.53 17.29
C GLU A 59 -0.96 -2.86 15.95
N ILE A 60 -1.24 -3.65 14.94
CA ILE A 60 -1.59 -3.14 13.62
C ILE A 60 -2.90 -2.38 13.64
N GLU A 61 -3.93 -2.94 14.28
CA GLU A 61 -5.25 -2.30 14.34
C GLU A 61 -5.24 -1.01 15.14
N THR A 62 -4.42 -0.95 16.18
CA THR A 62 -4.39 0.21 17.08
C THR A 62 -3.58 1.36 16.52
N ASN A 63 -2.43 1.09 15.92
CA ASN A 63 -1.44 2.12 15.58
C ASN A 63 -1.24 2.34 14.08
N TYR A 64 -1.84 1.53 13.22
CA TYR A 64 -1.62 1.62 11.78
C TYR A 64 -2.93 1.64 11.03
N SER A 65 -2.95 2.42 9.95
CA SER A 65 -4.05 2.41 8.99
C SER A 65 -3.61 1.56 7.80
N VAL A 66 -4.27 0.44 7.55
CA VAL A 66 -3.85 -0.55 6.55
C VAL A 66 -5.04 -1.02 5.72
N GLU A 67 -4.74 -1.66 4.60
CA GLU A 67 -5.70 -2.28 3.71
C GLU A 67 -6.88 -1.37 3.36
N GLY A 68 -8.11 -1.81 3.56
CA GLY A 68 -9.30 -1.06 3.17
C GLY A 68 -9.35 0.34 3.76
N ASP A 69 -8.98 0.50 5.02
CA ASP A 69 -8.98 1.81 5.67
C ASP A 69 -7.97 2.75 5.02
N LEU A 70 -6.76 2.26 4.74
CA LEU A 70 -5.74 3.08 4.08
C LEU A 70 -6.15 3.40 2.65
N ARG A 71 -6.69 2.43 1.91
CA ARG A 71 -7.16 2.66 0.54
C ARG A 71 -8.25 3.72 0.51
N ARG A 72 -9.16 3.67 1.46
CA ARG A 72 -10.21 4.67 1.59
C ARG A 72 -9.64 6.05 1.90
N ASP A 73 -8.67 6.14 2.81
CA ASP A 73 -8.03 7.42 3.15
C ASP A 73 -7.32 8.03 1.95
N VAL A 74 -6.59 7.22 1.19
CA VAL A 74 -5.91 7.68 -0.02
C VAL A 74 -6.93 8.17 -1.05
N ALA A 75 -8.00 7.42 -1.27
CA ALA A 75 -9.04 7.80 -2.21
C ALA A 75 -9.72 9.10 -1.80
N LEU A 76 -10.01 9.28 -0.51
CA LEU A 76 -10.62 10.51 0.00
C LEU A 76 -9.67 11.69 -0.13
N ASN A 77 -8.38 11.50 0.10
CA ASN A 77 -7.39 12.56 -0.05
C ASN A 77 -7.29 13.02 -1.51
N ILE A 78 -7.31 12.07 -2.45
CA ILE A 78 -7.28 12.39 -3.87
C ILE A 78 -8.58 13.11 -4.27
N LYS A 79 -9.72 12.63 -3.79
CA LYS A 79 -11.02 13.27 -4.04
C LYS A 79 -11.02 14.71 -3.55
N ARG A 80 -10.48 14.94 -2.36
CA ARG A 80 -10.38 16.31 -1.81
C ARG A 80 -9.56 17.21 -2.72
N LEU A 81 -8.40 16.73 -3.20
CA LEU A 81 -7.55 17.50 -4.11
C LEU A 81 -8.29 17.85 -5.39
N VAL A 82 -9.06 16.91 -5.94
CA VAL A 82 -9.85 17.15 -7.15
C VAL A 82 -10.96 18.18 -6.87
N GLU A 83 -11.64 18.08 -5.73
CA GLU A 83 -12.74 18.99 -5.39
C GLU A 83 -12.31 20.42 -5.14
N ILE A 84 -11.14 20.62 -4.51
CA ILE A 84 -10.62 21.97 -4.29
C ILE A 84 -9.97 22.57 -5.54
N ASN A 85 -9.86 21.77 -6.60
CA ASN A 85 -9.41 22.23 -7.92
C ASN A 85 -7.99 22.76 -7.96
N CYS A 86 -7.12 22.21 -7.12
CA CYS A 86 -5.70 22.57 -7.12
C CYS A 86 -4.97 21.86 -8.28
N TYR A 87 -3.74 22.28 -8.54
CA TYR A 87 -2.95 21.66 -9.62
C TYR A 87 -2.82 20.15 -9.47
N ARG A 88 -2.50 19.66 -8.27
CA ARG A 88 -2.39 18.22 -8.03
C ARG A 88 -3.70 17.49 -8.31
N GLY A 89 -4.82 18.08 -7.91
CA GLY A 89 -6.13 17.50 -8.18
C GLY A 89 -6.45 17.40 -9.65
N ILE A 90 -6.10 18.43 -10.42
CA ILE A 90 -6.28 18.43 -11.87
C ILE A 90 -5.46 17.32 -12.51
N ARG A 91 -4.22 17.12 -12.06
CA ARG A 91 -3.38 16.04 -12.57
C ARG A 91 -3.97 14.67 -12.27
N HIS A 92 -4.50 14.46 -11.06
CA HIS A 92 -5.20 13.21 -10.72
C HIS A 92 -6.43 12.99 -11.59
N ARG A 93 -7.23 14.01 -11.79
CA ARG A 93 -8.45 13.91 -12.61
C ARG A 93 -8.13 13.52 -14.04
N LYS A 94 -7.04 14.04 -14.60
CA LYS A 94 -6.62 13.76 -15.98
C LYS A 94 -5.79 12.49 -16.10
N GLY A 95 -5.44 11.83 -15.01
CA GLY A 95 -4.61 10.64 -15.04
C GLY A 95 -3.17 10.91 -15.43
N LEU A 96 -2.64 12.08 -15.09
CA LEU A 96 -1.29 12.49 -15.43
C LEU A 96 -0.36 12.46 -14.21
N PRO A 97 0.96 12.39 -14.40
CA PRO A 97 1.90 12.46 -13.29
C PRO A 97 1.72 13.76 -12.50
N VAL A 98 1.81 13.64 -11.17
CA VAL A 98 1.47 14.72 -10.24
C VAL A 98 2.68 15.53 -9.80
N ARG A 99 3.89 14.97 -9.88
CA ARG A 99 5.10 15.56 -9.32
C ARG A 99 5.99 16.23 -10.34
N SER A 100 5.40 17.04 -11.22
CA SER A 100 6.12 17.80 -12.24
C SER A 100 6.96 16.91 -13.19
N GLN A 101 6.54 15.69 -13.37
CA GLN A 101 7.20 14.74 -14.23
C GLN A 101 6.89 15.03 -15.69
N ARG A 102 7.84 14.70 -16.53
CA ARG A 102 7.71 14.87 -17.98
C ARG A 102 6.62 13.96 -18.53
N THR A 103 5.78 14.47 -19.42
CA THR A 103 4.68 13.70 -20.03
C THR A 103 4.87 13.40 -21.50
N LYS A 104 5.81 14.07 -22.15
CA LYS A 104 6.05 13.91 -23.59
C LYS A 104 6.56 12.52 -23.95
N THR A 105 7.33 11.90 -23.06
CA THR A 105 7.88 10.55 -23.26
C THR A 105 7.33 9.65 -22.15
N ASN A 106 7.97 8.78 -21.64
CA ASN A 106 7.77 7.73 -20.64
C ASN A 106 6.66 7.92 -19.61
N ALA A 107 5.92 8.52 -19.20
CA ALA A 107 4.92 8.60 -18.13
C ALA A 107 3.85 7.47 -18.21
N ARG A 108 4.28 6.25 -18.53
CA ARG A 108 3.31 5.15 -18.77
C ARG A 108 2.63 4.62 -17.52
N THR A 109 3.26 4.69 -16.36
CA THR A 109 2.66 4.22 -15.11
C THR A 109 1.34 4.92 -14.82
N ARG A 110 1.27 6.22 -15.01
CA ARG A 110 0.03 6.99 -14.79
C ARG A 110 -0.89 6.98 -16.00
N LYS A 111 -0.33 7.12 -17.18
CA LYS A 111 -1.11 7.21 -18.42
C LYS A 111 -1.57 5.85 -18.94
N GLY A 112 -0.92 4.78 -18.47
CA GLY A 112 -1.19 3.45 -18.94
C GLY A 112 -0.45 3.14 -20.24
N PRO A 113 -0.69 1.96 -20.84
CA PRO A 113 -0.05 1.59 -22.10
C PRO A 113 -0.35 2.59 -23.23
N ALA A 114 0.60 2.73 -24.15
CA ALA A 114 0.40 3.58 -25.31
C ALA A 114 -0.78 3.10 -26.14
N LYS A 115 -1.64 4.01 -26.54
CA LYS A 115 -2.82 3.69 -27.35
C LYS A 115 -2.76 4.44 -28.67
N THR A 116 -3.07 3.73 -29.73
CA THR A 116 -3.23 4.35 -31.04
C THR A 116 -4.59 5.05 -31.10
N ILE A 117 -4.59 6.31 -31.52
CA ILE A 117 -5.84 7.05 -31.69
C ILE A 117 -6.40 6.75 -33.06
N ALA A 118 -7.56 6.11 -33.12
CA ALA A 118 -8.24 5.81 -34.36
C ALA A 118 -8.64 7.11 -35.07
N ASN A 119 -8.52 7.12 -36.41
CA ASN A 119 -8.91 8.27 -37.24
C ASN A 119 -8.07 9.52 -37.03
N LYS A 120 -6.93 9.42 -36.39
CA LYS A 120 -6.05 10.58 -36.27
C LYS A 120 -5.48 10.96 -37.59
N LYS A 121 -5.70 12.20 -38.01
CA LYS A 121 -5.14 12.75 -39.23
C LYS A 121 -3.80 13.39 -38.95
N LYS A 122 -2.92 13.34 -39.95
CA LYS A 122 -1.62 14.01 -39.87
C LYS A 122 -1.71 15.42 -40.42
#